data_eb1dc3a55f1f56089f5d700ea3925306
#
_entry.id   eb1dc3a55f1f56089f5d700ea3925306
#
_cell.length_a   1.000
_cell.length_b   1.000
_cell.length_c   1.000
_cell.angle_alpha   90.00
_cell.angle_beta   90.00
_cell.angle_gamma   90.00
#
_symmetry.space_group_name_H-M   'P 1'
#
loop_
_entity.id
_entity.type
_entity.pdbx_description
1 polymer ?
#
loop_
_entity_poly.entity_id
_entity_poly.type
_entity_poly.pdbx_seq_one_letter_code
_entity_poly.pdbx_strand_id
1 'polypeptide(L)'
;MTTPASGALSTDFEMMTAVASGIDVRNDELRAMLRAFMGQMASVPTAVWGGAAAARFREVVERWDAESLTLYAALQRIAENIRANERTLREVADAHSHAITATGGEL
;
A
#
# COMPACT_ATOMS: atom_id res chain seq x y z
N MET A 1 1.98 6.23 -36.54
CA MET A 1 2.33 5.20 -35.56
C MET A 1 2.72 5.76 -34.25
N THR A 2 1.81 6.47 -33.63
CA THR A 2 2.03 7.12 -32.36
C THR A 2 1.30 6.42 -31.23
N THR A 3 0.44 5.49 -31.58
CA THR A 3 -0.46 4.83 -30.67
C THR A 3 0.22 3.91 -29.64
N PRO A 4 1.32 3.21 -29.95
CA PRO A 4 1.94 2.30 -28.97
C PRO A 4 2.48 2.97 -27.71
N ALA A 5 3.10 4.13 -27.85
CA ALA A 5 3.66 4.85 -26.71
C ALA A 5 2.56 5.36 -25.77
N SER A 6 1.48 5.89 -26.34
CA SER A 6 0.33 6.39 -25.59
C SER A 6 -0.39 5.26 -24.86
N GLY A 7 -0.57 4.11 -25.51
CA GLY A 7 -1.19 2.94 -24.90
C GLY A 7 -0.33 2.34 -23.79
N ALA A 8 1.00 2.32 -23.97
CA ALA A 8 1.93 1.82 -22.97
C ALA A 8 1.89 2.68 -21.70
N LEU A 9 1.89 4.02 -21.85
CA LEU A 9 1.78 4.93 -20.71
C LEU A 9 0.48 4.75 -19.95
N SER A 10 -0.64 4.61 -20.65
CA SER A 10 -1.94 4.38 -20.05
C SER A 10 -1.96 3.08 -19.25
N THR A 11 -1.38 2.02 -19.78
CA THR A 11 -1.25 0.73 -19.12
C THR A 11 -0.38 0.84 -17.87
N ASP A 12 0.74 1.58 -17.94
CA ASP A 12 1.63 1.80 -16.81
C ASP A 12 0.93 2.57 -15.68
N PHE A 13 0.14 3.59 -16.00
CA PHE A 13 -0.62 4.32 -15.01
C PHE A 13 -1.69 3.45 -14.35
N GLU A 14 -2.38 2.63 -15.11
CA GLU A 14 -3.34 1.67 -14.58
C GLU A 14 -2.66 0.66 -13.65
N MET A 15 -1.48 0.19 -14.03
CA MET A 15 -0.68 -0.73 -13.23
C MET A 15 -0.25 -0.08 -11.92
N MET A 16 0.21 1.17 -11.93
CA MET A 16 0.59 1.92 -10.74
C MET A 16 -0.60 2.07 -9.78
N THR A 17 -1.76 2.43 -10.30
CA THR A 17 -2.99 2.54 -9.52
C THR A 17 -3.38 1.20 -8.92
N ALA A 18 -3.29 0.12 -9.70
CA ALA A 18 -3.61 -1.22 -9.24
C ALA A 18 -2.65 -1.68 -8.13
N VAL A 19 -1.36 -1.39 -8.26
CA VAL A 19 -0.37 -1.72 -7.23
C VAL A 19 -0.66 -0.97 -5.93
N ALA A 20 -0.94 0.33 -6.01
CA ALA A 20 -1.26 1.13 -4.83
C ALA A 20 -2.52 0.62 -4.12
N SER A 21 -3.57 0.31 -4.89
CA SER A 21 -4.82 -0.26 -4.35
C SER A 21 -4.58 -1.64 -3.75
N GLY A 22 -3.75 -2.45 -4.39
CA GLY A 22 -3.35 -3.76 -3.88
C GLY A 22 -2.63 -3.68 -2.54
N ILE A 23 -1.75 -2.71 -2.37
CA ILE A 23 -1.06 -2.46 -1.10
C ILE A 23 -2.08 -2.13 0.00
N ASP A 24 -3.04 -1.26 -0.28
CA ASP A 24 -4.07 -0.89 0.69
C ASP A 24 -4.93 -2.09 1.10
N VAL A 25 -5.37 -2.90 0.13
CA VAL A 25 -6.19 -4.09 0.39
C VAL A 25 -5.41 -5.09 1.24
N ARG A 26 -4.16 -5.38 0.87
CA ARG A 26 -3.32 -6.32 1.63
C ARG A 26 -3.02 -5.82 3.03
N ASN A 27 -2.81 -4.50 3.17
CA ASN A 27 -2.57 -3.87 4.45
C ASN A 27 -3.78 -4.08 5.38
N ASP A 28 -5.00 -3.85 4.88
CA ASP A 28 -6.24 -4.06 5.63
C ASP A 28 -6.43 -5.53 6.00
N GLU A 29 -6.16 -6.45 5.08
CA GLU A 29 -6.23 -7.90 5.34
C GLU A 29 -5.26 -8.32 6.44
N LEU A 30 -4.01 -7.86 6.38
CA LEU A 30 -2.99 -8.17 7.39
C LEU A 30 -3.39 -7.63 8.76
N ARG A 31 -3.93 -6.42 8.82
CA ARG A 31 -4.43 -5.83 10.06
C ARG A 31 -5.55 -6.68 10.66
N ALA A 32 -6.50 -7.10 9.84
CA ALA A 32 -7.62 -7.91 10.29
C ALA A 32 -7.15 -9.28 10.79
N MET A 33 -6.23 -9.91 10.08
CA MET A 33 -5.66 -11.21 10.45
C MET A 33 -4.91 -11.13 11.78
N LEU A 34 -4.07 -10.12 11.94
CA LEU A 34 -3.30 -9.94 13.17
C LEU A 34 -4.20 -9.66 14.36
N ARG A 35 -5.23 -8.82 14.16
CA ARG A 35 -6.20 -8.51 15.20
C ARG A 35 -6.98 -9.76 15.63
N ALA A 36 -7.41 -10.58 14.68
CA ALA A 36 -8.10 -11.83 14.96
C ALA A 36 -7.19 -12.80 15.73
N PHE A 37 -5.94 -12.92 15.32
CA PHE A 37 -4.95 -13.75 15.99
C PHE A 37 -4.73 -13.30 17.43
N MET A 38 -4.52 -12.00 17.66
CA MET A 38 -4.32 -11.44 18.99
C MET A 38 -5.55 -11.66 19.87
N GLY A 39 -6.76 -11.51 19.30
CA GLY A 39 -8.02 -11.79 20.01
C GLY A 39 -8.14 -13.25 20.43
N GLN A 40 -7.79 -14.17 19.56
CA GLN A 40 -7.81 -15.62 19.88
C GLN A 40 -6.81 -15.93 20.99
N MET A 41 -5.62 -15.38 20.92
CA MET A 41 -4.59 -15.63 21.93
C MET A 41 -4.94 -14.99 23.28
N ALA A 42 -5.56 -13.82 23.28
CA ALA A 42 -6.02 -13.16 24.49
C ALA A 42 -7.16 -13.92 25.18
N SER A 43 -7.92 -14.72 24.44
CA SER A 43 -9.01 -15.52 24.99
C SER A 43 -8.55 -16.81 25.68
N VAL A 44 -7.28 -17.20 25.50
CA VAL A 44 -6.74 -18.39 26.17
C VAL A 44 -6.57 -18.11 27.67
N PRO A 45 -7.13 -18.93 28.57
CA PRO A 45 -7.01 -18.73 30.00
C PRO A 45 -5.55 -18.72 30.46
N THR A 46 -5.21 -17.85 31.37
CA THR A 46 -3.86 -17.72 31.95
C THR A 46 -3.38 -19.05 32.56
N ALA A 47 -4.29 -19.83 33.10
CA ALA A 47 -3.98 -21.12 33.70
C ALA A 47 -3.41 -22.14 32.66
N VAL A 48 -3.79 -22.00 31.38
CA VAL A 48 -3.30 -22.86 30.31
C VAL A 48 -1.85 -22.53 29.97
N TRP A 49 -1.51 -21.26 29.96
CA TRP A 49 -0.16 -20.80 29.62
C TRP A 49 0.85 -20.92 30.78
N GLY A 50 0.36 -20.90 32.02
CA GLY A 50 1.20 -20.68 33.19
C GLY A 50 1.57 -19.17 33.30
N GLY A 51 1.76 -18.67 34.51
CA GLY A 51 1.88 -17.23 34.78
C GLY A 51 3.04 -16.55 34.02
N ALA A 52 4.24 -17.14 34.06
CA ALA A 52 5.44 -16.58 33.41
C ALA A 52 5.34 -16.62 31.89
N ALA A 53 4.84 -17.73 31.33
CA ALA A 53 4.67 -17.89 29.89
C ALA A 53 3.62 -16.92 29.35
N ALA A 54 2.52 -16.74 30.06
CA ALA A 54 1.46 -15.80 29.69
C ALA A 54 1.98 -14.36 29.68
N ALA A 55 2.77 -13.95 30.67
CA ALA A 55 3.35 -12.62 30.74
C ALA A 55 4.30 -12.37 29.56
N ARG A 56 5.18 -13.32 29.26
CA ARG A 56 6.10 -13.22 28.11
C ARG A 56 5.37 -13.15 26.80
N PHE A 57 4.35 -13.96 26.64
CA PHE A 57 3.56 -13.97 25.42
C PHE A 57 2.89 -12.62 25.20
N ARG A 58 2.33 -12.05 26.26
CA ARG A 58 1.69 -10.73 26.21
C ARG A 58 2.67 -9.64 25.79
N GLU A 59 3.89 -9.67 26.32
CA GLU A 59 4.96 -8.74 25.92
C GLU A 59 5.30 -8.84 24.43
N VAL A 60 5.41 -10.07 23.91
CA VAL A 60 5.68 -10.32 22.50
C VAL A 60 4.56 -9.79 21.61
N VAL A 61 3.32 -10.05 21.99
CA VAL A 61 2.13 -9.57 21.25
C VAL A 61 2.07 -8.05 21.23
N GLU A 62 2.32 -7.40 22.37
CA GLU A 62 2.35 -5.93 22.45
C GLU A 62 3.43 -5.34 21.53
N ARG A 63 4.61 -5.96 21.49
CA ARG A 63 5.70 -5.55 20.60
C ARG A 63 5.30 -5.73 19.14
N TRP A 64 4.71 -6.85 18.78
CA TRP A 64 4.23 -7.10 17.43
C TRP A 64 3.19 -6.08 17.01
N ASP A 65 2.27 -5.76 17.91
CA ASP A 65 1.25 -4.76 17.65
C ASP A 65 1.88 -3.39 17.33
N ALA A 66 2.82 -2.95 18.15
CA ALA A 66 3.51 -1.68 17.95
C ALA A 66 4.32 -1.65 16.64
N GLU A 67 5.08 -2.72 16.37
CA GLU A 67 5.89 -2.83 15.14
C GLU A 67 5.02 -2.93 13.90
N SER A 68 3.88 -3.62 13.99
CA SER A 68 2.93 -3.75 12.90
C SER A 68 2.30 -2.42 12.52
N LEU A 69 1.99 -1.57 13.49
CA LEU A 69 1.46 -0.23 13.22
C LEU A 69 2.46 0.60 12.40
N THR A 70 3.74 0.50 12.74
CA THR A 70 4.80 1.17 11.98
C THR A 70 4.88 0.64 10.54
N LEU A 71 4.79 -0.68 10.37
CA LEU A 71 4.78 -1.29 9.04
C LEU A 71 3.57 -0.85 8.22
N TYR A 72 2.39 -0.86 8.81
CA TYR A 72 1.15 -0.46 8.12
C TYR A 72 1.23 1.00 7.67
N ALA A 73 1.75 1.88 8.52
CA ALA A 73 1.95 3.29 8.18
C ALA A 73 2.95 3.45 7.02
N ALA A 74 4.03 2.66 7.02
CA ALA A 74 5.01 2.67 5.93
C ALA A 74 4.39 2.19 4.61
N LEU A 75 3.62 1.12 4.64
CA LEU A 75 2.92 0.61 3.45
C LEU A 75 1.92 1.63 2.90
N GLN A 76 1.19 2.30 3.79
CA GLN A 76 0.26 3.35 3.40
C GLN A 76 0.98 4.50 2.71
N ARG A 77 2.14 4.93 3.23
CA ARG A 77 2.95 5.97 2.60
C ARG A 77 3.47 5.54 1.24
N ILE A 78 3.87 4.29 1.08
CA ILE A 78 4.30 3.76 -0.21
C ILE A 78 3.15 3.85 -1.22
N ALA A 79 1.95 3.43 -0.84
CA ALA A 79 0.78 3.51 -1.71
C ALA A 79 0.45 4.96 -2.09
N GLU A 80 0.50 5.88 -1.13
CA GLU A 80 0.28 7.30 -1.37
C GLU A 80 1.34 7.90 -2.30
N ASN A 81 2.61 7.51 -2.13
CA ASN A 81 3.69 7.95 -2.99
C ASN A 81 3.53 7.43 -4.43
N ILE A 82 3.10 6.20 -4.58
CA ILE A 82 2.81 5.63 -5.92
C ILE A 82 1.70 6.43 -6.59
N ARG A 83 0.62 6.74 -5.87
CA ARG A 83 -0.48 7.55 -6.40
C ARG A 83 -0.04 8.98 -6.76
N ALA A 84 0.78 9.60 -5.91
CA ALA A 84 1.30 10.94 -6.15
C ALA A 84 2.20 10.96 -7.38
N ASN A 85 3.08 9.98 -7.50
CA ASN A 85 3.97 9.84 -8.66
C ASN A 85 3.17 9.59 -9.95
N GLU A 86 2.14 8.77 -9.88
CA GLU A 86 1.27 8.49 -11.01
C GLU A 86 0.58 9.78 -11.49
N ARG A 87 0.02 10.57 -10.57
CA ARG A 87 -0.59 11.86 -10.93
C ARG A 87 0.40 12.82 -11.57
N THR A 88 1.60 12.92 -11.00
CA THR A 88 2.66 13.79 -11.54
C THR A 88 3.07 13.34 -12.95
N LEU A 89 3.22 12.04 -13.16
CA LEU A 89 3.58 11.51 -14.47
C LEU A 89 2.46 11.73 -15.49
N ARG A 90 1.20 11.63 -15.10
CA ARG A 90 0.08 11.96 -15.98
C ARG A 90 0.09 13.43 -16.36
N GLU A 91 0.30 14.31 -15.41
CA GLU A 91 0.38 15.76 -15.67
C GLU A 91 1.50 16.09 -16.64
N VAL A 92 2.69 15.49 -16.46
CA VAL A 92 3.82 15.68 -17.36
C VAL A 92 3.52 15.13 -18.75
N ALA A 93 2.91 13.96 -18.85
CA ALA A 93 2.53 13.35 -20.11
C ALA A 93 1.50 14.20 -20.85
N ASP A 94 0.50 14.73 -20.13
CA ASP A 94 -0.52 15.60 -20.71
C ASP A 94 0.08 16.92 -21.20
N ALA A 95 0.95 17.54 -20.41
CA ALA A 95 1.63 18.77 -20.78
C ALA A 95 2.51 18.56 -22.03
N HIS A 96 3.22 17.44 -22.10
CA HIS A 96 4.05 17.07 -23.23
C HIS A 96 3.19 16.85 -24.48
N SER A 97 2.09 16.16 -24.34
CA SER A 97 1.12 15.91 -25.42
C SER A 97 0.55 17.22 -25.97
N HIS A 98 0.17 18.14 -25.11
CA HIS A 98 -0.32 19.47 -25.50
C HIS A 98 0.76 20.27 -26.24
N ALA A 99 1.99 20.24 -25.74
CA ALA A 99 3.10 20.95 -26.38
C ALA A 99 3.37 20.41 -27.79
N ILE A 100 3.33 19.10 -27.98
CA ILE A 100 3.49 18.47 -29.29
C ILE A 100 2.37 18.86 -30.23
N THR A 101 1.13 18.83 -29.76
CA THR A 101 -0.04 19.20 -30.56
C THR A 101 0.02 20.67 -30.99
N ALA A 102 0.38 21.55 -30.08
CA ALA A 102 0.52 22.98 -30.39
C ALA A 102 1.59 23.22 -31.45
N THR A 103 2.76 22.57 -31.29
CA THR A 103 3.86 22.68 -32.26
C THR A 103 3.47 22.12 -33.62
N GLY A 104 2.81 20.98 -33.64
CA GLY A 104 2.32 20.36 -34.87
C GLY A 104 1.26 21.19 -35.57
N GLY A 105 0.42 21.88 -34.81
CA GLY A 105 -0.60 22.78 -35.35
C GLY A 105 -0.05 24.03 -36.02
N GLU A 106 1.16 24.44 -35.71
CA GLU A 106 1.83 25.58 -36.33
C GLU A 106 2.50 25.24 -37.67
N LEU A 107 2.71 23.98 -37.91
CA LEU A 107 3.30 23.53 -39.14
C LEU A 107 2.23 23.30 -40.22
#